data_15ad4febd89d86658b74ea5a38393d0e
#
_entry.id   15ad4febd89d86658b74ea5a38393d0e
#
_cell.length_a   1.000
_cell.length_b   1.000
_cell.length_c   1.000
_cell.angle_alpha   90.00
_cell.angle_beta   90.00
_cell.angle_gamma   90.00
#
_symmetry.space_group_name_H-M   'P 1'
#
loop_
_entity.id
_entity.type
_entity.pdbx_description
1 polymer ?
#
loop_
_entity_poly.entity_id
_entity_poly.type
_entity_poly.pdbx_seq_one_letter_code
_entity_poly.pdbx_strand_id
1 'polypeptide(L)'
;MATTVSPAGVAPAEGQTAAAAPVPLKKDPRYQALRNFALSISVFNIFGYTLLGWEQPYIWPFFAVLTAYATEFVFELLSAWAQHRQPAFRTKDPRAFMLFWLPAHITGLACNMLLYANNQWWPVMFAVIIAVSQKHVLRAPIAGRMRHFMNPSNFGISVTLLTLGTWVSISPPYQFTEWANSYFKLMIPMVILTAGTVLNAMLTKKTALIVGWMGGFAIQAFVRHWIFGVQLNTALGVMTGVAFVLFSNYMVTDPATTPTKFLPKFMFGSSLAAVYGILMAFNIVYTLFFALCIVCACRGLGWWAAHFIAKRRESRAAVTSPQPSAIPGQAVTT
;
A
#
# COMPACT_ATOMS: atom_id res chain seq x y z
N MET A 1 -80.01 29.31 23.77
CA MET A 1 -78.94 28.38 24.15
C MET A 1 -78.29 27.92 22.86
N ALA A 2 -77.16 28.49 22.53
CA ALA A 2 -76.40 28.14 21.33
C ALA A 2 -75.03 27.66 21.83
N THR A 3 -74.75 26.40 21.67
CA THR A 3 -73.47 25.76 21.99
C THR A 3 -72.53 25.95 20.77
N THR A 4 -71.53 26.73 20.95
CA THR A 4 -70.42 26.91 19.98
C THR A 4 -69.41 25.77 20.15
N VAL A 5 -69.25 24.99 19.09
CA VAL A 5 -68.21 23.98 18.94
C VAL A 5 -66.93 24.67 18.46
N SER A 6 -65.86 24.55 19.29
CA SER A 6 -64.50 25.04 18.96
C SER A 6 -63.81 24.06 18.00
N PRO A 7 -63.15 24.53 16.92
CA PRO A 7 -62.39 23.62 16.08
C PRO A 7 -61.04 23.28 16.72
N ALA A 8 -60.70 21.99 16.66
CA ALA A 8 -59.46 21.40 17.12
C ALA A 8 -58.25 22.03 16.42
N GLY A 9 -57.27 22.41 17.23
CA GLY A 9 -56.00 22.97 16.78
C GLY A 9 -55.16 21.94 16.04
N VAL A 10 -54.71 22.34 14.88
CA VAL A 10 -53.71 21.66 14.07
C VAL A 10 -52.34 21.83 14.78
N ALA A 11 -51.73 20.75 15.20
CA ALA A 11 -50.39 20.75 15.75
C ALA A 11 -49.39 21.18 14.66
N PRO A 12 -48.37 22.02 14.96
CA PRO A 12 -47.35 22.36 14.00
C PRO A 12 -46.43 21.15 13.75
N ALA A 13 -46.13 20.92 12.47
CA ALA A 13 -45.20 19.88 12.03
C ALA A 13 -43.80 20.15 12.59
N GLU A 14 -43.42 19.38 13.59
CA GLU A 14 -42.02 19.23 13.99
C GLU A 14 -41.27 18.44 12.91
N GLY A 15 -40.24 19.06 12.35
CA GLY A 15 -39.39 18.34 11.37
C GLY A 15 -38.40 19.18 10.61
N GLN A 16 -37.94 20.29 11.16
CA GLN A 16 -36.66 20.85 10.70
C GLN A 16 -35.57 20.30 11.62
N THR A 17 -35.02 19.15 11.24
CA THR A 17 -33.74 18.68 11.75
C THR A 17 -32.71 19.77 11.42
N ALA A 18 -32.35 20.54 12.46
CA ALA A 18 -31.22 21.46 12.42
C ALA A 18 -30.02 20.69 11.85
N ALA A 19 -29.48 21.16 10.74
CA ALA A 19 -28.28 20.61 10.14
C ALA A 19 -27.21 20.60 11.23
N ALA A 20 -26.82 19.39 11.66
CA ALA A 20 -25.80 19.23 12.68
C ALA A 20 -24.59 20.05 12.27
N ALA A 21 -24.13 20.94 13.17
CA ALA A 21 -22.95 21.74 12.96
C ALA A 21 -21.81 20.82 12.52
N PRO A 22 -21.00 21.20 11.51
CA PRO A 22 -19.93 20.36 11.00
C PRO A 22 -19.01 20.01 12.16
N VAL A 23 -19.01 18.73 12.54
CA VAL A 23 -18.10 18.20 13.56
C VAL A 23 -16.70 18.59 13.12
N PRO A 24 -15.89 19.29 13.98
CA PRO A 24 -14.55 19.69 13.60
C PRO A 24 -13.79 18.44 13.19
N LEU A 25 -13.40 18.37 11.93
CA LEU A 25 -12.74 17.21 11.32
C LEU A 25 -11.49 16.91 12.13
N LYS A 26 -11.59 15.94 13.05
CA LYS A 26 -10.43 15.32 13.71
C LYS A 26 -9.41 15.04 12.61
N LYS A 27 -8.16 15.45 12.85
CA LYS A 27 -7.04 15.29 11.92
C LYS A 27 -7.06 13.85 11.39
N ASP A 28 -7.45 13.64 10.14
CA ASP A 28 -7.51 12.30 9.55
C ASP A 28 -6.09 11.72 9.53
N PRO A 29 -5.78 10.69 10.34
CA PRO A 29 -4.43 10.15 10.44
C PRO A 29 -3.95 9.56 9.12
N ARG A 30 -4.87 9.11 8.26
CA ARG A 30 -4.55 8.58 6.93
C ARG A 30 -4.05 9.70 6.01
N TYR A 31 -4.72 10.85 5.98
CA TYR A 31 -4.30 11.99 5.19
C TYR A 31 -2.92 12.50 5.64
N GLN A 32 -2.71 12.61 6.96
CA GLN A 32 -1.42 13.06 7.49
C GLN A 32 -0.28 12.09 7.13
N ALA A 33 -0.52 10.78 7.28
CA ALA A 33 0.47 9.77 6.93
C ALA A 33 0.83 9.82 5.44
N LEU A 34 -0.15 9.87 4.54
CA LEU A 34 0.09 9.94 3.10
C LEU A 34 0.77 11.24 2.69
N ARG A 35 0.34 12.39 3.25
CA ARG A 35 0.97 13.68 2.97
C ARG A 35 2.43 13.70 3.41
N ASN A 36 2.71 13.26 4.63
CA ASN A 36 4.07 13.23 5.16
C ASN A 36 4.96 12.26 4.37
N PHE A 37 4.41 11.13 3.95
CA PHE A 37 5.12 10.18 3.11
C PHE A 37 5.41 10.75 1.72
N ALA A 38 4.44 11.40 1.09
CA ALA A 38 4.63 12.07 -0.19
C ALA A 38 5.67 13.18 -0.10
N LEU A 39 5.62 13.99 0.96
CA LEU A 39 6.62 15.03 1.20
C LEU A 39 8.01 14.42 1.38
N SER A 40 8.14 13.37 2.21
CA SER A 40 9.42 12.71 2.44
C SER A 40 10.03 12.16 1.15
N ILE A 41 9.24 11.44 0.34
CA ILE A 41 9.78 10.86 -0.91
C ILE A 41 10.11 11.94 -1.94
N SER A 42 9.37 13.06 -1.97
CA SER A 42 9.70 14.21 -2.83
C SER A 42 11.02 14.84 -2.41
N VAL A 43 11.21 15.06 -1.11
CA VAL A 43 12.45 15.59 -0.54
C VAL A 43 13.62 14.64 -0.84
N PHE A 44 13.46 13.34 -0.68
CA PHE A 44 14.50 12.36 -1.02
C PHE A 44 14.86 12.39 -2.51
N ASN A 45 13.89 12.52 -3.41
CA ASN A 45 14.18 12.65 -4.83
C ASN A 45 14.93 13.96 -5.11
N ILE A 46 14.50 15.11 -4.56
CA ILE A 46 15.19 16.39 -4.73
C ILE A 46 16.63 16.29 -4.24
N PHE A 47 16.86 15.81 -3.02
CA PHE A 47 18.22 15.65 -2.49
C PHE A 47 19.02 14.62 -3.29
N GLY A 48 18.40 13.53 -3.74
CA GLY A 48 19.04 12.53 -4.58
C GLY A 48 19.64 13.13 -5.84
N TYR A 49 18.85 13.90 -6.55
CA TYR A 49 19.29 14.52 -7.80
C TYR A 49 20.21 15.75 -7.60
N THR A 50 20.07 16.50 -6.50
CA THR A 50 20.83 17.75 -6.32
C THR A 50 22.07 17.59 -5.46
N LEU A 51 22.01 16.78 -4.40
CA LEU A 51 23.09 16.65 -3.42
C LEU A 51 23.79 15.28 -3.47
N LEU A 52 23.04 14.19 -3.73
CA LEU A 52 23.61 12.84 -3.74
C LEU A 52 24.13 12.42 -5.12
N GLY A 53 23.90 13.23 -6.16
CA GLY A 53 24.44 13.01 -7.49
C GLY A 53 23.91 11.75 -8.18
N TRP A 54 22.61 11.47 -8.05
CA TRP A 54 22.02 10.34 -8.76
C TRP A 54 22.25 10.42 -10.27
N GLU A 55 22.77 9.34 -10.84
CA GLU A 55 23.18 9.25 -12.24
C GLU A 55 22.02 9.08 -13.22
N GLN A 56 20.88 9.65 -12.92
CA GLN A 56 19.69 9.61 -13.77
C GLN A 56 19.33 11.03 -14.24
N PRO A 57 18.73 11.20 -15.42
CA PRO A 57 18.32 12.51 -15.91
C PRO A 57 17.33 13.21 -14.98
N TYR A 58 17.57 14.50 -14.70
CA TYR A 58 16.73 15.32 -13.80
C TYR A 58 15.25 15.41 -14.19
N ILE A 59 14.93 15.13 -15.45
CA ILE A 59 13.56 15.17 -15.97
C ILE A 59 12.73 13.92 -15.60
N TRP A 60 13.37 12.80 -15.24
CA TRP A 60 12.68 11.53 -15.02
C TRP A 60 11.68 11.52 -13.85
N PRO A 61 11.95 12.15 -12.70
CA PRO A 61 10.95 12.25 -11.63
C PRO A 61 9.65 12.91 -12.12
N PHE A 62 9.75 13.92 -12.98
CA PHE A 62 8.58 14.60 -13.55
C PHE A 62 7.80 13.67 -14.48
N PHE A 63 8.47 12.94 -15.37
CA PHE A 63 7.82 11.94 -16.22
C PHE A 63 7.20 10.82 -15.40
N ALA A 64 7.86 10.34 -14.35
CA ALA A 64 7.33 9.30 -13.48
C ALA A 64 6.05 9.75 -12.77
N VAL A 65 6.04 10.96 -12.21
CA VAL A 65 4.86 11.53 -11.55
C VAL A 65 3.74 11.79 -12.56
N LEU A 66 4.05 12.37 -13.72
CA LEU A 66 3.06 12.62 -14.76
C LEU A 66 2.44 11.31 -15.27
N THR A 67 3.25 10.28 -15.50
CA THR A 67 2.78 8.95 -15.89
C THR A 67 1.89 8.33 -14.81
N ALA A 68 2.27 8.47 -13.53
CA ALA A 68 1.47 7.98 -12.42
C ALA A 68 0.10 8.68 -12.37
N TYR A 69 0.08 9.98 -12.53
CA TYR A 69 -1.16 10.77 -12.54
C TYR A 69 -2.03 10.44 -13.77
N ALA A 70 -1.44 10.35 -14.95
CA ALA A 70 -2.16 9.98 -16.17
C ALA A 70 -2.79 8.58 -16.05
N THR A 71 -2.03 7.62 -15.53
CA THR A 71 -2.53 6.25 -15.31
C THR A 71 -3.65 6.22 -14.28
N GLU A 72 -3.50 6.88 -13.14
CA GLU A 72 -4.54 6.96 -12.10
C GLU A 72 -5.81 7.63 -12.65
N PHE A 73 -5.65 8.71 -13.40
CA PHE A 73 -6.74 9.44 -14.03
C PHE A 73 -7.54 8.56 -14.99
N VAL A 74 -6.86 7.83 -15.89
CA VAL A 74 -7.49 6.92 -16.84
C VAL A 74 -8.27 5.82 -16.14
N PHE A 75 -7.65 5.14 -15.15
CA PHE A 75 -8.33 4.09 -14.40
C PHE A 75 -9.50 4.60 -13.56
N GLU A 76 -9.40 5.80 -13.01
CA GLU A 76 -10.52 6.41 -12.30
C GLU A 76 -11.68 6.75 -13.25
N LEU A 77 -11.40 7.30 -14.44
CA LEU A 77 -12.44 7.55 -15.45
C LEU A 77 -13.14 6.25 -15.86
N LEU A 78 -12.38 5.20 -16.16
CA LEU A 78 -12.93 3.89 -16.50
C LEU A 78 -13.78 3.31 -15.37
N SER A 79 -13.29 3.41 -14.13
CA SER A 79 -13.99 2.95 -12.93
C SER A 79 -15.27 3.75 -12.68
N ALA A 80 -15.23 5.06 -12.83
CA ALA A 80 -16.37 5.94 -12.67
C ALA A 80 -17.45 5.69 -13.73
N TRP A 81 -17.01 5.50 -14.98
CA TRP A 81 -17.89 5.15 -16.09
C TRP A 81 -18.57 3.80 -15.87
N ALA A 82 -17.80 2.76 -15.53
CA ALA A 82 -18.32 1.42 -15.29
C ALA A 82 -19.27 1.32 -14.09
N GLN A 83 -19.12 2.19 -13.08
CA GLN A 83 -19.95 2.22 -11.87
C GLN A 83 -21.04 3.31 -11.93
N HIS A 84 -21.18 4.02 -13.04
CA HIS A 84 -22.14 5.13 -13.21
C HIS A 84 -22.07 6.18 -12.07
N ARG A 85 -20.87 6.50 -11.59
CA ARG A 85 -20.61 7.47 -10.53
C ARG A 85 -19.76 8.64 -11.01
N GLN A 86 -19.74 9.72 -10.26
CA GLN A 86 -18.80 10.81 -10.53
C GLN A 86 -17.35 10.38 -10.21
N PRO A 87 -16.36 10.79 -11.03
CA PRO A 87 -14.94 10.58 -10.75
C PRO A 87 -14.51 11.19 -9.41
N ALA A 88 -13.65 10.50 -8.66
CA ALA A 88 -13.21 10.92 -7.34
C ALA A 88 -12.44 12.25 -7.32
N PHE A 89 -11.78 12.61 -8.42
CA PHE A 89 -11.10 13.90 -8.57
C PHE A 89 -12.04 15.10 -8.73
N ARG A 90 -13.33 14.87 -9.04
CA ARG A 90 -14.37 15.92 -9.13
C ARG A 90 -14.95 16.27 -7.75
N THR A 91 -14.12 16.39 -6.74
CA THR A 91 -14.54 16.78 -5.40
C THR A 91 -14.27 18.26 -5.14
N LYS A 92 -15.14 18.89 -4.36
CA LYS A 92 -14.94 20.28 -3.88
C LYS A 92 -14.07 20.32 -2.61
N ASP A 93 -13.84 19.17 -1.97
CA ASP A 93 -12.98 19.07 -0.77
C ASP A 93 -11.50 18.94 -1.17
N PRO A 94 -10.64 19.93 -0.86
CA PRO A 94 -9.22 19.89 -1.19
C PRO A 94 -8.50 18.67 -0.59
N ARG A 95 -8.96 18.19 0.57
CA ARG A 95 -8.36 17.01 1.22
C ARG A 95 -8.69 15.73 0.46
N ALA A 96 -9.93 15.56 0.05
CA ALA A 96 -10.34 14.41 -0.77
C ALA A 96 -9.63 14.42 -2.14
N PHE A 97 -9.44 15.60 -2.74
CA PHE A 97 -8.66 15.78 -3.95
C PHE A 97 -7.19 15.34 -3.75
N MET A 98 -6.55 15.80 -2.68
CA MET A 98 -5.17 15.39 -2.36
C MET A 98 -5.08 13.89 -2.06
N LEU A 99 -6.04 13.33 -1.30
CA LEU A 99 -6.08 11.88 -1.01
C LEU A 99 -6.19 11.01 -2.27
N PHE A 100 -6.77 11.53 -3.33
CA PHE A 100 -6.83 10.85 -4.62
C PHE A 100 -5.46 10.79 -5.30
N TRP A 101 -4.72 11.91 -5.35
CA TRP A 101 -3.46 12.01 -6.10
C TRP A 101 -2.22 11.53 -5.34
N LEU A 102 -2.17 11.69 -4.01
CA LEU A 102 -0.99 11.36 -3.20
C LEU A 102 -0.48 9.92 -3.39
N PRO A 103 -1.33 8.87 -3.46
CA PRO A 103 -0.84 7.50 -3.68
C PRO A 103 -0.16 7.31 -5.04
N ALA A 104 -0.64 7.99 -6.09
CA ALA A 104 -0.01 7.95 -7.41
C ALA A 104 1.33 8.68 -7.40
N HIS A 105 1.40 9.86 -6.77
CA HIS A 105 2.63 10.62 -6.58
C HIS A 105 3.73 9.80 -5.90
N ILE A 106 3.40 9.20 -4.75
CA ILE A 106 4.31 8.33 -4.01
C ILE A 106 4.80 7.17 -4.89
N THR A 107 3.88 6.53 -5.60
CA THR A 107 4.19 5.38 -6.46
C THR A 107 5.15 5.76 -7.60
N GLY A 108 4.89 6.87 -8.28
CA GLY A 108 5.75 7.36 -9.37
C GLY A 108 7.18 7.65 -8.90
N LEU A 109 7.32 8.43 -7.83
CA LEU A 109 8.63 8.75 -7.26
C LEU A 109 9.37 7.55 -6.68
N ALA A 110 8.64 6.59 -6.08
CA ALA A 110 9.25 5.37 -5.57
C ALA A 110 9.80 4.48 -6.69
N CYS A 111 9.08 4.31 -7.79
CA CYS A 111 9.58 3.57 -8.94
C CYS A 111 10.82 4.26 -9.54
N ASN A 112 10.76 5.58 -9.70
CA ASN A 112 11.88 6.36 -10.24
C ASN A 112 13.13 6.26 -9.35
N MET A 113 12.97 6.33 -8.04
CA MET A 113 14.08 6.29 -7.08
C MET A 113 14.76 4.92 -7.00
N LEU A 114 14.00 3.83 -7.19
CA LEU A 114 14.45 2.47 -6.91
C LEU A 114 14.82 1.66 -8.17
N LEU A 115 14.49 2.15 -9.37
CA LEU A 115 14.90 1.56 -10.63
C LEU A 115 16.00 2.38 -11.27
N TYR A 116 16.92 1.68 -11.93
CA TYR A 116 18.00 2.26 -12.74
C TYR A 116 17.93 1.68 -14.16
N ALA A 117 17.69 2.54 -15.13
CA ALA A 117 17.52 2.16 -16.54
C ALA A 117 18.49 2.90 -17.48
N ASN A 118 19.65 3.29 -16.99
CA ASN A 118 20.62 4.13 -17.73
C ASN A 118 19.91 5.37 -18.34
N ASN A 119 20.07 5.58 -19.63
CA ASN A 119 19.44 6.69 -20.36
C ASN A 119 18.05 6.36 -20.91
N GLN A 120 17.47 5.23 -20.52
CA GLN A 120 16.20 4.78 -21.06
C GLN A 120 15.05 5.16 -20.09
N TRP A 121 14.19 6.07 -20.52
CA TRP A 121 13.06 6.54 -19.70
C TRP A 121 11.89 5.55 -19.64
N TRP A 122 11.65 4.82 -20.73
CA TRP A 122 10.45 3.99 -20.91
C TRP A 122 10.33 2.80 -19.92
N PRO A 123 11.40 2.12 -19.45
CA PRO A 123 11.24 1.05 -18.46
C PRO A 123 10.75 1.56 -17.10
N VAL A 124 11.17 2.77 -16.71
CA VAL A 124 10.68 3.39 -15.47
C VAL A 124 9.21 3.75 -15.62
N MET A 125 8.81 4.31 -16.75
CA MET A 125 7.41 4.62 -17.03
C MET A 125 6.55 3.35 -17.08
N PHE A 126 7.05 2.27 -17.67
CA PHE A 126 6.41 0.96 -17.66
C PHE A 126 6.18 0.47 -16.23
N ALA A 127 7.19 0.54 -15.36
CA ALA A 127 7.07 0.19 -13.95
C ALA A 127 5.97 1.00 -13.25
N VAL A 128 5.91 2.31 -13.51
CA VAL A 128 4.91 3.20 -12.95
C VAL A 128 3.49 2.83 -13.42
N ILE A 129 3.32 2.56 -14.72
CA ILE A 129 2.03 2.14 -15.28
C ILE A 129 1.57 0.84 -14.60
N ILE A 130 2.42 -0.18 -14.54
CA ILE A 130 2.11 -1.45 -13.87
C ILE A 130 1.79 -1.23 -12.38
N ALA A 131 2.58 -0.42 -11.69
CA ALA A 131 2.40 -0.13 -10.27
C ALA A 131 1.06 0.55 -9.96
N VAL A 132 0.65 1.49 -10.77
CA VAL A 132 -0.63 2.19 -10.58
C VAL A 132 -1.80 1.32 -11.03
N SER A 133 -1.70 0.65 -12.17
CA SER A 133 -2.76 -0.22 -12.73
C SER A 133 -3.13 -1.36 -11.79
N GLN A 134 -2.15 -1.97 -11.11
CA GLN A 134 -2.42 -3.09 -10.23
C GLN A 134 -3.40 -2.77 -9.10
N LYS A 135 -3.46 -1.52 -8.62
CA LYS A 135 -4.42 -1.10 -7.58
C LYS A 135 -5.87 -1.27 -8.02
N HIS A 136 -6.11 -1.19 -9.31
CA HIS A 136 -7.42 -1.32 -9.91
C HIS A 136 -7.73 -2.77 -10.31
N VAL A 137 -6.72 -3.52 -10.73
CA VAL A 137 -6.84 -4.89 -11.25
C VAL A 137 -6.68 -5.95 -10.15
N LEU A 138 -5.61 -5.88 -9.35
CA LEU A 138 -5.28 -6.88 -8.34
C LEU A 138 -5.94 -6.55 -6.99
N ARG A 139 -7.21 -6.93 -6.85
CA ARG A 139 -8.01 -6.67 -5.65
C ARG A 139 -8.50 -7.97 -5.03
N ALA A 140 -8.67 -7.98 -3.71
CA ALA A 140 -9.22 -9.07 -2.95
C ALA A 140 -10.32 -8.58 -1.99
N PRO A 141 -11.29 -9.43 -1.63
CA PRO A 141 -12.35 -9.11 -0.68
C PRO A 141 -11.78 -9.09 0.74
N ILE A 142 -11.49 -7.88 1.26
CA ILE A 142 -10.92 -7.67 2.58
C ILE A 142 -11.93 -6.88 3.42
N ALA A 143 -12.40 -7.48 4.50
CA ALA A 143 -13.38 -6.87 5.40
C ALA A 143 -14.64 -6.32 4.67
N GLY A 144 -15.20 -7.12 3.74
CA GLY A 144 -16.41 -6.76 2.99
C GLY A 144 -16.22 -5.74 1.87
N ARG A 145 -14.98 -5.33 1.56
CA ARG A 145 -14.68 -4.39 0.47
C ARG A 145 -13.56 -4.91 -0.41
N MET A 146 -13.67 -4.65 -1.72
CA MET A 146 -12.59 -4.96 -2.66
C MET A 146 -11.43 -3.98 -2.48
N ARG A 147 -10.26 -4.49 -2.07
CA ARG A 147 -9.03 -3.70 -1.84
C ARG A 147 -7.85 -4.33 -2.55
N HIS A 148 -6.91 -3.51 -3.04
CA HIS A 148 -5.64 -4.01 -3.53
C HIS A 148 -4.83 -4.62 -2.38
N PHE A 149 -4.09 -5.68 -2.68
CA PHE A 149 -3.31 -6.43 -1.69
C PHE A 149 -1.80 -6.40 -1.96
N MET A 150 -1.38 -5.94 -3.13
CA MET A 150 0.02 -5.76 -3.49
C MET A 150 0.48 -4.34 -3.14
N ASN A 151 1.71 -4.18 -2.69
CA ASN A 151 2.34 -2.86 -2.62
C ASN A 151 2.56 -2.34 -4.05
N PRO A 152 2.04 -1.15 -4.41
CA PRO A 152 2.05 -0.70 -5.80
C PRO A 152 3.44 -0.58 -6.41
N SER A 153 4.32 0.22 -5.82
CA SER A 153 5.67 0.43 -6.34
C SER A 153 6.48 -0.86 -6.36
N ASN A 154 6.40 -1.67 -5.29
CA ASN A 154 7.09 -2.95 -5.25
C ASN A 154 6.66 -3.90 -6.37
N PHE A 155 5.36 -3.98 -6.64
CA PHE A 155 4.83 -4.81 -7.71
C PHE A 155 5.28 -4.34 -9.10
N GLY A 156 5.17 -3.02 -9.37
CA GLY A 156 5.63 -2.44 -10.63
C GLY A 156 7.12 -2.68 -10.87
N ILE A 157 7.95 -2.45 -9.85
CA ILE A 157 9.39 -2.73 -9.89
C ILE A 157 9.66 -4.21 -10.17
N SER A 158 9.01 -5.11 -9.42
CA SER A 158 9.21 -6.56 -9.58
C SER A 158 8.84 -7.07 -10.96
N VAL A 159 7.69 -6.64 -11.50
CA VAL A 159 7.27 -7.02 -12.86
C VAL A 159 8.26 -6.49 -13.90
N THR A 160 8.71 -5.25 -13.75
CA THR A 160 9.66 -4.63 -14.65
C THR A 160 11.01 -5.36 -14.64
N LEU A 161 11.52 -5.71 -13.46
CA LEU A 161 12.76 -6.47 -13.31
C LEU A 161 12.65 -7.89 -13.93
N LEU A 162 11.47 -8.53 -13.84
CA LEU A 162 11.23 -9.83 -14.43
C LEU A 162 11.13 -9.78 -15.96
N THR A 163 10.48 -8.74 -16.50
CA THR A 163 10.19 -8.66 -17.93
C THR A 163 11.27 -7.92 -18.71
N LEU A 164 11.92 -6.96 -18.11
CA LEU A 164 12.87 -6.04 -18.74
C LEU A 164 14.25 -6.06 -18.06
N GLY A 165 14.60 -7.14 -17.36
CA GLY A 165 15.83 -7.23 -16.57
C GLY A 165 17.14 -7.07 -17.36
N THR A 166 17.11 -7.13 -18.69
CA THR A 166 18.26 -6.81 -19.56
C THR A 166 18.44 -5.30 -19.76
N TRP A 167 17.40 -4.50 -19.55
CA TRP A 167 17.37 -3.05 -19.79
C TRP A 167 17.38 -2.24 -18.51
N VAL A 168 17.02 -2.86 -17.39
CA VAL A 168 16.81 -2.18 -16.10
C VAL A 168 17.33 -3.02 -14.95
N SER A 169 17.86 -2.35 -13.95
CA SER A 169 18.23 -2.95 -12.66
C SER A 169 17.62 -2.15 -11.52
N ILE A 170 17.82 -2.60 -10.30
CA ILE A 170 17.58 -1.76 -9.13
C ILE A 170 18.65 -0.67 -9.05
N SER A 171 18.26 0.49 -8.54
CA SER A 171 19.20 1.56 -8.26
C SER A 171 20.32 1.05 -7.35
N PRO A 172 21.58 1.30 -7.70
CA PRO A 172 22.72 0.79 -6.93
C PRO A 172 22.71 1.36 -5.51
N PRO A 173 23.02 0.56 -4.49
CA PRO A 173 23.03 1.03 -3.10
C PRO A 173 23.93 2.23 -2.84
N TYR A 174 25.02 2.38 -3.59
CA TYR A 174 25.99 3.47 -3.45
C TYR A 174 25.43 4.82 -3.91
N GLN A 175 24.42 4.87 -4.78
CA GLN A 175 23.86 6.16 -5.24
C GLN A 175 23.36 7.05 -4.11
N PHE A 176 23.05 6.48 -2.94
CA PHE A 176 22.62 7.24 -1.77
C PHE A 176 23.77 7.75 -0.90
N THR A 177 25.00 7.27 -1.13
CA THR A 177 26.12 7.52 -0.22
C THR A 177 27.45 7.79 -0.91
N GLU A 178 27.51 7.79 -2.24
CA GLU A 178 28.77 7.88 -2.99
C GLU A 178 29.55 9.18 -2.70
N TRP A 179 28.84 10.29 -2.65
CA TRP A 179 29.40 11.63 -2.36
C TRP A 179 29.71 11.86 -0.88
N ALA A 180 29.31 10.95 -0.03
CA ALA A 180 29.46 11.11 1.39
C ALA A 180 30.87 10.66 1.83
N ASN A 181 31.55 11.49 2.63
CA ASN A 181 32.73 11.04 3.36
C ASN A 181 32.34 9.97 4.40
N SER A 182 33.32 9.34 5.04
CA SER A 182 33.09 8.20 5.96
C SER A 182 32.07 8.49 7.07
N TYR A 183 32.00 9.71 7.56
CA TYR A 183 31.03 10.11 8.58
C TYR A 183 29.60 10.20 8.02
N PHE A 184 29.43 10.84 6.86
CA PHE A 184 28.12 10.98 6.22
C PHE A 184 27.59 9.65 5.68
N LYS A 185 28.47 8.72 5.26
CA LYS A 185 28.05 7.35 4.86
C LYS A 185 27.29 6.62 5.95
N LEU A 186 27.63 6.85 7.22
CA LEU A 186 26.90 6.31 8.35
C LEU A 186 25.70 7.18 8.74
N MET A 187 25.83 8.51 8.67
CA MET A 187 24.76 9.43 9.06
C MET A 187 23.51 9.31 8.18
N ILE A 188 23.67 9.18 6.86
CA ILE A 188 22.54 9.12 5.93
C ILE A 188 21.60 7.93 6.26
N PRO A 189 22.07 6.67 6.35
CA PRO A 189 21.23 5.55 6.78
C PRO A 189 20.59 5.76 8.16
N MET A 190 21.33 6.35 9.10
CA MET A 190 20.83 6.61 10.46
C MET A 190 19.71 7.65 10.49
N VAL A 191 19.83 8.72 9.72
CA VAL A 191 18.76 9.73 9.58
C VAL A 191 17.52 9.12 8.95
N ILE A 192 17.67 8.35 7.88
CA ILE A 192 16.56 7.68 7.19
C ILE A 192 15.90 6.66 8.12
N LEU A 193 16.70 5.87 8.85
CA LEU A 193 16.23 4.88 9.82
C LEU A 193 15.44 5.57 10.94
N THR A 194 16.00 6.64 11.51
CA THR A 194 15.35 7.38 12.60
C THR A 194 14.04 8.01 12.14
N ALA A 195 14.05 8.73 11.03
CA ALA A 195 12.86 9.35 10.47
C ALA A 195 11.79 8.30 10.11
N GLY A 196 12.18 7.21 9.48
CA GLY A 196 11.28 6.10 9.14
C GLY A 196 10.74 5.38 10.38
N THR A 197 11.56 5.16 11.39
CA THR A 197 11.14 4.52 12.64
C THR A 197 10.17 5.40 13.42
N VAL A 198 10.43 6.70 13.52
CA VAL A 198 9.51 7.67 14.14
C VAL A 198 8.18 7.69 13.40
N LEU A 199 8.20 7.76 12.07
CA LEU A 199 6.99 7.72 11.24
C LEU A 199 6.19 6.44 11.52
N ASN A 200 6.87 5.29 11.56
CA ASN A 200 6.23 3.99 11.73
C ASN A 200 5.75 3.72 13.17
N ALA A 201 6.47 4.21 14.18
CA ALA A 201 6.06 4.09 15.57
C ALA A 201 4.87 5.00 15.90
N MET A 202 4.94 6.26 15.50
CA MET A 202 3.97 7.29 15.90
C MET A 202 2.71 7.32 15.02
N LEU A 203 2.86 7.23 13.70
CA LEU A 203 1.74 7.42 12.77
C LEU A 203 1.12 6.10 12.30
N THR A 204 1.93 5.12 11.94
CA THR A 204 1.43 3.88 11.33
C THR A 204 1.34 2.70 12.29
N LYS A 205 1.98 2.80 13.45
CA LYS A 205 2.06 1.74 14.48
C LYS A 205 2.52 0.39 13.91
N LYS A 206 3.55 0.40 13.07
CA LYS A 206 4.08 -0.79 12.35
C LYS A 206 5.31 -1.44 13.02
N THR A 207 5.65 -1.05 14.24
CA THR A 207 6.82 -1.57 14.99
C THR A 207 6.87 -3.10 15.04
N ALA A 208 5.74 -3.77 15.32
CA ALA A 208 5.71 -5.24 15.37
C ALA A 208 6.08 -5.89 14.03
N LEU A 209 5.73 -5.26 12.90
CA LEU A 209 6.08 -5.73 11.58
C LEU A 209 7.58 -5.57 11.32
N ILE A 210 8.13 -4.41 11.67
CA ILE A 210 9.57 -4.12 11.53
C ILE A 210 10.38 -5.09 12.39
N VAL A 211 9.97 -5.32 13.64
CA VAL A 211 10.63 -6.30 14.53
C VAL A 211 10.58 -7.71 13.94
N GLY A 212 9.43 -8.15 13.44
CA GLY A 212 9.31 -9.44 12.76
C GLY A 212 10.20 -9.56 11.52
N TRP A 213 10.29 -8.50 10.72
CA TRP A 213 11.14 -8.43 9.54
C TRP A 213 12.63 -8.43 9.90
N MET A 214 13.07 -7.52 10.75
CA MET A 214 14.49 -7.38 11.15
C MET A 214 15.00 -8.60 11.92
N GLY A 215 14.21 -9.09 12.90
CA GLY A 215 14.53 -10.29 13.67
C GLY A 215 14.57 -11.54 12.78
N GLY A 216 13.56 -11.71 11.92
CA GLY A 216 13.53 -12.80 10.95
C GLY A 216 14.69 -12.73 9.95
N PHE A 217 15.07 -11.51 9.52
CA PHE A 217 16.23 -11.29 8.65
C PHE A 217 17.54 -11.72 9.33
N ALA A 218 17.74 -11.37 10.59
CA ALA A 218 18.89 -11.83 11.34
C ALA A 218 18.90 -13.37 11.48
N ILE A 219 17.77 -13.97 11.86
CA ILE A 219 17.64 -15.42 12.00
C ILE A 219 17.97 -16.13 10.67
N GLN A 220 17.43 -15.70 9.52
CA GLN A 220 17.76 -16.34 8.24
C GLN A 220 19.23 -16.16 7.87
N ALA A 221 19.89 -15.07 8.27
CA ALA A 221 21.32 -14.88 8.04
C ALA A 221 22.14 -15.91 8.83
N PHE A 222 21.81 -16.15 10.10
CA PHE A 222 22.44 -17.21 10.90
C PHE A 222 22.17 -18.60 10.34
N VAL A 223 20.94 -18.90 9.95
CA VAL A 223 20.58 -20.20 9.34
C VAL A 223 21.40 -20.45 8.07
N ARG A 224 21.50 -19.43 7.19
CA ARG A 224 22.30 -19.53 5.97
C ARG A 224 23.81 -19.65 6.26
N HIS A 225 24.30 -19.00 7.30
CA HIS A 225 25.67 -19.17 7.73
C HIS A 225 25.95 -20.63 8.13
N TRP A 226 25.10 -21.25 8.93
CA TRP A 226 25.30 -22.62 9.41
C TRP A 226 25.09 -23.68 8.33
N ILE A 227 24.09 -23.49 7.43
CA ILE A 227 23.75 -24.52 6.44
C ILE A 227 24.63 -24.39 5.18
N PHE A 228 24.86 -23.14 4.72
CA PHE A 228 25.54 -22.89 3.44
C PHE A 228 26.91 -22.23 3.57
N GLY A 229 27.42 -22.04 4.77
CA GLY A 229 28.72 -21.43 5.02
C GLY A 229 28.84 -19.95 4.63
N VAL A 230 27.73 -19.26 4.43
CA VAL A 230 27.71 -17.83 4.05
C VAL A 230 28.35 -17.00 5.17
N GLN A 231 29.26 -16.08 4.83
CA GLN A 231 29.87 -15.21 5.82
C GLN A 231 28.81 -14.33 6.50
N LEU A 232 28.74 -14.40 7.83
CA LEU A 232 27.72 -13.72 8.63
C LEU A 232 27.75 -12.20 8.46
N ASN A 233 28.96 -11.63 8.44
CA ASN A 233 29.15 -10.18 8.23
C ASN A 233 28.60 -9.73 6.88
N THR A 234 28.76 -10.52 5.82
CA THR A 234 28.20 -10.23 4.49
C THR A 234 26.69 -10.34 4.49
N ALA A 235 26.15 -11.37 5.14
CA ALA A 235 24.71 -11.60 5.22
C ALA A 235 23.98 -10.50 6.03
N LEU A 236 24.56 -10.06 7.14
CA LEU A 236 24.02 -9.01 8.00
C LEU A 236 24.36 -7.60 7.49
N GLY A 237 25.47 -7.42 6.76
CA GLY A 237 25.91 -6.14 6.22
C GLY A 237 24.86 -5.47 5.34
N VAL A 238 24.00 -6.23 4.69
CA VAL A 238 22.85 -5.70 3.91
C VAL A 238 21.95 -4.82 4.76
N MET A 239 21.80 -5.09 6.06
CA MET A 239 20.94 -4.34 6.98
C MET A 239 21.40 -2.90 7.21
N THR A 240 22.68 -2.60 6.97
CA THR A 240 23.26 -1.25 7.12
C THR A 240 23.11 -0.40 5.88
N GLY A 241 22.70 -0.99 4.75
CA GLY A 241 22.53 -0.28 3.49
C GLY A 241 21.28 0.60 3.46
N VAL A 242 21.39 1.77 2.83
CA VAL A 242 20.26 2.71 2.66
C VAL A 242 19.08 2.04 1.97
N ALA A 243 19.31 1.23 0.94
CA ALA A 243 18.26 0.51 0.22
C ALA A 243 17.46 -0.42 1.14
N PHE A 244 18.12 -1.16 2.03
CA PHE A 244 17.47 -2.01 3.01
C PHE A 244 16.66 -1.21 4.03
N VAL A 245 17.19 -0.09 4.49
CA VAL A 245 16.52 0.79 5.45
C VAL A 245 15.28 1.44 4.82
N LEU A 246 15.39 1.92 3.58
CA LEU A 246 14.26 2.46 2.82
C LEU A 246 13.20 1.39 2.58
N PHE A 247 13.59 0.21 2.14
CA PHE A 247 12.67 -0.92 1.95
C PHE A 247 11.94 -1.26 3.25
N SER A 248 12.66 -1.39 4.36
CA SER A 248 12.12 -1.77 5.66
C SER A 248 11.14 -0.75 6.24
N ASN A 249 11.43 0.55 6.09
CA ASN A 249 10.63 1.60 6.70
C ASN A 249 9.53 2.17 5.80
N TYR A 250 9.66 2.05 4.48
CA TYR A 250 8.75 2.72 3.55
C TYR A 250 8.01 1.77 2.60
N MET A 251 8.59 0.62 2.23
CA MET A 251 7.91 -0.34 1.35
C MET A 251 7.18 -1.43 2.13
N VAL A 252 7.87 -2.07 3.08
CA VAL A 252 7.29 -3.16 3.88
C VAL A 252 6.17 -2.66 4.79
N THR A 253 6.23 -1.41 5.22
CA THR A 253 5.28 -0.81 6.17
C THR A 253 4.07 -0.15 5.53
N ASP A 254 3.86 -0.29 4.23
CA ASP A 254 2.72 0.30 3.53
C ASP A 254 1.39 0.02 4.26
N PRO A 255 0.68 1.06 4.73
CA PRO A 255 -0.54 0.88 5.52
C PRO A 255 -1.68 0.21 4.74
N ALA A 256 -1.70 0.34 3.42
CA ALA A 256 -2.78 -0.15 2.58
C ALA A 256 -2.74 -1.68 2.43
N THR A 257 -1.53 -2.26 2.43
CA THR A 257 -1.31 -3.67 2.10
C THR A 257 -0.90 -4.54 3.29
N THR A 258 -0.57 -3.94 4.43
CA THR A 258 -0.07 -4.66 5.61
C THR A 258 -1.14 -4.85 6.69
N PRO A 259 -1.00 -5.88 7.56
CA PRO A 259 -1.94 -6.14 8.65
C PRO A 259 -2.04 -4.98 9.66
N THR A 260 -3.16 -4.98 10.43
CA THR A 260 -3.41 -3.97 11.46
C THR A 260 -3.20 -4.48 12.88
N LYS A 261 -3.43 -5.77 13.15
CA LYS A 261 -3.27 -6.39 14.48
C LYS A 261 -1.80 -6.74 14.74
N PHE A 262 -1.39 -6.81 16.01
CA PHE A 262 0.00 -7.04 16.43
C PHE A 262 0.57 -8.35 15.86
N LEU A 263 0.00 -9.50 16.20
CA LEU A 263 0.49 -10.81 15.77
C LEU A 263 0.52 -10.98 14.25
N PRO A 264 -0.53 -10.65 13.48
CA PRO A 264 -0.46 -10.65 12.03
C PRO A 264 0.62 -9.73 11.44
N LYS A 265 0.93 -8.57 12.05
CA LYS A 265 2.05 -7.73 11.64
C LYS A 265 3.39 -8.43 11.79
N PHE A 266 3.61 -9.00 12.98
CA PHE A 266 4.82 -9.74 13.28
C PHE A 266 5.00 -10.92 12.32
N MET A 267 3.95 -11.73 12.13
CA MET A 267 3.96 -12.86 11.20
C MET A 267 4.22 -12.42 9.75
N PHE A 268 3.67 -11.29 9.33
CA PHE A 268 3.91 -10.75 7.99
C PHE A 268 5.40 -10.42 7.80
N GLY A 269 6.01 -9.72 8.76
CA GLY A 269 7.45 -9.40 8.71
C GLY A 269 8.33 -10.65 8.75
N SER A 270 8.02 -11.61 9.62
CA SER A 270 8.75 -12.88 9.72
C SER A 270 8.61 -13.74 8.46
N SER A 271 7.40 -13.78 7.86
CA SER A 271 7.17 -14.49 6.59
C SER A 271 7.98 -13.86 5.46
N LEU A 272 8.06 -12.53 5.42
CA LEU A 272 8.87 -11.81 4.45
C LEU A 272 10.35 -12.19 4.58
N ALA A 273 10.87 -12.24 5.79
CA ALA A 273 12.25 -12.65 6.04
C ALA A 273 12.52 -14.12 5.66
N ALA A 274 11.57 -15.02 5.93
CA ALA A 274 11.68 -16.41 5.55
C ALA A 274 11.71 -16.57 4.02
N VAL A 275 10.79 -15.91 3.28
CA VAL A 275 10.77 -15.94 1.81
C VAL A 275 12.05 -15.32 1.25
N TYR A 276 12.52 -14.20 1.83
CA TYR A 276 13.80 -13.62 1.45
C TYR A 276 14.96 -14.62 1.60
N GLY A 277 15.05 -15.29 2.74
CA GLY A 277 16.09 -16.29 3.00
C GLY A 277 16.05 -17.46 2.02
N ILE A 278 14.85 -17.95 1.68
CA ILE A 278 14.64 -19.01 0.68
C ILE A 278 15.13 -18.54 -0.70
N LEU A 279 14.70 -17.38 -1.16
CA LEU A 279 15.10 -16.84 -2.46
C LEU A 279 16.62 -16.63 -2.54
N MET A 280 17.24 -16.16 -1.44
CA MET A 280 18.70 -16.03 -1.36
C MET A 280 19.41 -17.37 -1.41
N ALA A 281 18.85 -18.43 -0.84
CA ALA A 281 19.42 -19.78 -0.93
C ALA A 281 19.41 -20.33 -2.38
N PHE A 282 18.42 -19.90 -3.19
CA PHE A 282 18.35 -20.22 -4.62
C PHE A 282 19.09 -19.21 -5.51
N ASN A 283 19.87 -18.29 -4.95
CA ASN A 283 20.61 -17.26 -5.68
C ASN A 283 19.74 -16.38 -6.59
N ILE A 284 18.48 -16.13 -6.20
CA ILE A 284 17.59 -15.25 -6.92
C ILE A 284 18.02 -13.80 -6.67
N VAL A 285 18.22 -13.02 -7.74
CA VAL A 285 18.51 -11.58 -7.65
C VAL A 285 17.26 -10.77 -7.31
N TYR A 286 17.45 -9.54 -6.83
CA TYR A 286 16.36 -8.62 -6.45
C TYR A 286 15.41 -9.16 -5.37
N THR A 287 15.95 -9.96 -4.48
CA THR A 287 15.25 -10.77 -3.48
C THR A 287 14.29 -9.99 -2.60
N LEU A 288 14.63 -8.75 -2.21
CA LEU A 288 13.77 -7.89 -1.39
C LEU A 288 12.41 -7.65 -2.04
N PHE A 289 12.44 -7.28 -3.34
CA PHE A 289 11.22 -6.95 -4.10
C PHE A 289 10.37 -8.19 -4.36
N PHE A 290 11.00 -9.28 -4.77
CA PHE A 290 10.28 -10.53 -5.06
C PHE A 290 9.71 -11.17 -3.79
N ALA A 291 10.43 -11.13 -2.66
CA ALA A 291 9.94 -11.64 -1.40
C ALA A 291 8.65 -10.93 -0.96
N LEU A 292 8.61 -9.60 -1.05
CA LEU A 292 7.42 -8.84 -0.70
C LEU A 292 6.25 -9.13 -1.66
N CYS A 293 6.51 -9.27 -2.96
CA CYS A 293 5.50 -9.68 -3.92
C CYS A 293 4.89 -11.04 -3.58
N ILE A 294 5.73 -12.04 -3.31
CA ILE A 294 5.29 -13.40 -2.97
C ILE A 294 4.43 -13.39 -1.71
N VAL A 295 4.88 -12.73 -0.63
CA VAL A 295 4.12 -12.66 0.62
C VAL A 295 2.78 -11.95 0.43
N CYS A 296 2.75 -10.85 -0.31
CA CYS A 296 1.51 -10.15 -0.62
C CYS A 296 0.57 -11.00 -1.50
N ALA A 297 1.11 -11.70 -2.49
CA ALA A 297 0.34 -12.61 -3.35
C ALA A 297 -0.28 -13.76 -2.55
N CYS A 298 0.50 -14.44 -1.72
CA CYS A 298 0.00 -15.51 -0.84
C CYS A 298 -1.13 -15.02 0.07
N ARG A 299 -0.98 -13.81 0.63
CA ARG A 299 -2.07 -13.19 1.42
C ARG A 299 -3.32 -12.90 0.58
N GLY A 300 -3.15 -12.34 -0.62
CA GLY A 300 -4.25 -12.06 -1.54
C GLY A 300 -5.02 -13.32 -1.90
N LEU A 301 -4.30 -14.38 -2.24
CA LEU A 301 -4.89 -15.71 -2.52
C LEU A 301 -5.59 -16.27 -1.29
N GLY A 302 -5.02 -16.11 -0.09
CA GLY A 302 -5.65 -16.53 1.16
C GLY A 302 -6.99 -15.82 1.41
N TRP A 303 -7.12 -14.53 1.12
CA TRP A 303 -8.39 -13.81 1.23
C TRP A 303 -9.42 -14.29 0.22
N TRP A 304 -9.02 -14.57 -1.01
CA TRP A 304 -9.90 -15.14 -2.02
C TRP A 304 -10.37 -16.53 -1.62
N ALA A 305 -9.47 -17.40 -1.16
CA ALA A 305 -9.82 -18.73 -0.65
C ALA A 305 -10.82 -18.65 0.51
N ALA A 306 -10.57 -17.78 1.49
CA ALA A 306 -11.49 -17.56 2.61
C ALA A 306 -12.87 -17.08 2.14
N HIS A 307 -12.91 -16.16 1.19
CA HIS A 307 -14.16 -15.67 0.60
C HIS A 307 -14.95 -16.77 -0.10
N PHE A 308 -14.30 -17.58 -0.92
CA PHE A 308 -14.98 -18.70 -1.60
C PHE A 308 -15.47 -19.76 -0.62
N ILE A 309 -14.71 -20.07 0.43
CA ILE A 309 -15.11 -21.00 1.48
C ILE A 309 -16.34 -20.46 2.23
N ALA A 310 -16.35 -19.18 2.60
CA ALA A 310 -17.49 -18.55 3.27
C ALA A 310 -18.73 -18.61 2.39
N LYS A 311 -18.63 -18.21 1.12
CA LYS A 311 -19.75 -18.25 0.17
C LYS A 311 -20.30 -19.66 -0.04
N ARG A 312 -19.44 -20.68 -0.10
CA ARG A 312 -19.89 -22.09 -0.19
C ARG A 312 -20.63 -22.55 1.06
N ARG A 313 -20.20 -22.11 2.26
CA ARG A 313 -20.90 -22.43 3.53
C ARG A 313 -22.27 -21.78 3.57
N GLU A 314 -22.40 -20.52 3.17
CA GLU A 314 -23.69 -19.82 3.09
C GLU A 314 -24.65 -20.50 2.12
N SER A 315 -24.18 -20.89 0.93
CA SER A 315 -25.01 -21.61 -0.05
C SER A 315 -25.48 -22.95 0.47
N ARG A 316 -24.65 -23.71 1.20
CA ARG A 316 -25.06 -24.98 1.82
C ARG A 316 -26.06 -24.76 2.95
N ALA A 317 -25.85 -23.75 3.79
CA ALA A 317 -26.79 -23.43 4.86
C ALA A 317 -28.20 -23.04 4.32
N ALA A 318 -28.22 -22.26 3.23
CA ALA A 318 -29.46 -21.85 2.57
C ALA A 318 -30.25 -23.05 1.99
N VAL A 319 -29.54 -24.07 1.49
CA VAL A 319 -30.19 -25.33 1.00
C VAL A 319 -30.71 -26.20 2.14
N THR A 320 -30.06 -26.13 3.31
CA THR A 320 -30.41 -26.98 4.48
C THR A 320 -31.48 -26.34 5.38
N SER A 321 -31.78 -25.04 5.20
CA SER A 321 -32.81 -24.34 5.94
C SER A 321 -34.19 -24.82 5.45
N PRO A 322 -35.11 -25.38 6.32
CA PRO A 322 -36.45 -25.72 5.90
C PRO A 322 -37.16 -24.46 5.39
N GLN A 323 -37.75 -24.56 4.20
CA GLN A 323 -38.71 -23.53 3.79
C GLN A 323 -39.80 -23.39 4.87
N PRO A 324 -40.17 -22.16 5.29
CA PRO A 324 -41.32 -21.98 6.14
C PRO A 324 -42.50 -22.64 5.42
N SER A 325 -43.05 -23.68 6.05
CA SER A 325 -44.27 -24.34 5.57
C SER A 325 -45.32 -23.26 5.37
N ALA A 326 -45.78 -23.08 4.14
CA ALA A 326 -46.94 -22.25 3.86
C ALA A 326 -48.10 -22.77 4.75
N ILE A 327 -48.58 -21.92 5.64
CA ILE A 327 -49.73 -22.21 6.48
C ILE A 327 -50.90 -22.36 5.52
N PRO A 328 -51.50 -23.57 5.37
CA PRO A 328 -52.71 -23.74 4.57
C PRO A 328 -53.88 -23.18 5.38
N GLY A 329 -54.56 -22.17 4.93
CA GLY A 329 -55.87 -21.79 5.44
C GLY A 329 -56.01 -20.37 5.97
N GLN A 330 -56.05 -19.38 5.09
CA GLN A 330 -57.03 -18.30 5.25
C GLN A 330 -57.92 -18.30 4.02
N ALA A 331 -59.07 -19.01 4.19
CA ALA A 331 -60.18 -18.87 3.27
C ALA A 331 -60.66 -17.42 3.31
N VAL A 332 -60.58 -16.73 2.19
CA VAL A 332 -61.28 -15.47 1.99
C VAL A 332 -62.76 -15.80 1.90
N THR A 333 -63.52 -15.51 2.96
CA THR A 333 -64.99 -15.40 2.87
C THR A 333 -65.32 -14.07 2.32
N THR A 334 -66.02 -14.08 1.26
CA THR A 334 -66.70 -13.02 0.47
C THR A 334 -67.28 -11.89 1.28
#